data_4a0b3968be60d7de3bb9b8e507de4284
#
_entry.id   4a0b3968be60d7de3bb9b8e507de4284
#
_cell.length_a   1.000
_cell.length_b   1.000
_cell.length_c   1.000
_cell.angle_alpha   90.00
_cell.angle_beta   90.00
_cell.angle_gamma   90.00
#
_symmetry.space_group_name_H-M   'P 1'
#
loop_
_entity.id
_entity.type
_entity.pdbx_description
1 polymer ?
#
loop_
_entity_poly.entity_id
_entity_poly.type
_entity_poly.pdbx_seq_one_letter_code
_entity_poly.pdbx_strand_id
1 'polypeptide(L)'
;MSADQDHDSTNEQFQAIIQSEDVLQIREFLNNQNISDVAELIYEFPDYESQIIGNMSTHRAASAFKILDTPTQKRIIQELPAFKTAELLNDLSADDRTAFLEELPSEVVKELIKTLDPEERKITLSLLGYPESSVGRLMTPDYIAVHKDWTVREVIEHIREVGKDSETIDVIYVVDDKGIFIDDIRIREIILANPDKKIEDVIDNRYIALNVNDDQETASEAFKMNNRVALPVLDNNQVLLGIVTIDDVLWVAQEEFTEDIQKIGGTEALDEPYLEIPLLKLFKKRIVWLVVLFLSEMLTATAMGYFEDEIAKAVVLALFVPLIISSGGNSGSQASTLIIQAMALGEITIADWWTVVRREIISGLMLGAVLGIIGFTR
;
A
#
# COMPACT_ATOMS: atom_id res chain seq x y z
N MET A 1 -13.35 0.60 -26.44
CA MET A 1 -13.81 1.60 -27.42
C MET A 1 -14.91 2.54 -26.90
N SER A 2 -15.70 2.20 -25.89
CA SER A 2 -16.70 3.14 -25.31
C SER A 2 -16.11 4.01 -24.18
N ALA A 3 -15.20 3.49 -23.35
CA ALA A 3 -14.59 4.24 -22.24
C ALA A 3 -13.70 5.41 -22.70
N ASP A 4 -12.86 5.21 -23.71
CA ASP A 4 -12.00 6.28 -24.25
C ASP A 4 -12.79 7.44 -24.88
N GLN A 5 -13.96 7.15 -25.48
CA GLN A 5 -14.82 8.20 -26.08
C GLN A 5 -15.59 9.01 -25.01
N ASP A 6 -15.97 8.41 -23.89
CA ASP A 6 -16.60 9.12 -22.77
C ASP A 6 -15.57 10.02 -22.06
N HIS A 7 -14.33 9.59 -21.99
CA HIS A 7 -13.21 10.30 -21.36
C HIS A 7 -12.85 11.59 -22.12
N ASP A 8 -12.61 11.48 -23.44
CA ASP A 8 -12.35 12.65 -24.30
C ASP A 8 -13.49 13.70 -24.20
N SER A 9 -14.75 13.23 -24.12
CA SER A 9 -15.92 14.09 -23.95
C SER A 9 -15.93 14.82 -22.61
N THR A 10 -15.51 14.19 -21.51
CA THR A 10 -15.47 14.78 -20.18
C THR A 10 -14.37 15.85 -20.09
N ASN A 11 -13.21 15.60 -20.66
CA ASN A 11 -12.09 16.53 -20.71
C ASN A 11 -12.42 17.78 -21.53
N GLU A 12 -13.04 17.63 -22.72
CA GLU A 12 -13.49 18.75 -23.54
C GLU A 12 -14.55 19.61 -22.83
N GLN A 13 -15.49 18.97 -22.13
CA GLN A 13 -16.52 19.67 -21.36
C GLN A 13 -15.90 20.43 -20.19
N PHE A 14 -15.00 19.81 -19.42
CA PHE A 14 -14.31 20.47 -18.33
C PHE A 14 -13.50 21.66 -18.81
N GLN A 15 -12.76 21.54 -19.91
CA GLN A 15 -11.97 22.62 -20.48
C GLN A 15 -12.83 23.81 -20.90
N ALA A 16 -14.02 23.58 -21.46
CA ALA A 16 -14.96 24.62 -21.81
C ALA A 16 -15.55 25.32 -20.58
N ILE A 17 -15.87 24.56 -19.52
CA ILE A 17 -16.45 25.07 -18.28
C ILE A 17 -15.42 25.86 -17.48
N ILE A 18 -14.18 25.39 -17.37
CA ILE A 18 -13.13 26.09 -16.61
C ILE A 18 -12.77 27.44 -17.28
N GLN A 19 -12.81 27.52 -18.61
CA GLN A 19 -12.61 28.76 -19.35
C GLN A 19 -13.75 29.77 -19.18
N SER A 20 -14.94 29.34 -18.79
CA SER A 20 -16.07 30.23 -18.53
C SER A 20 -15.95 30.98 -17.19
N GLU A 21 -15.07 30.54 -16.28
CA GLU A 21 -14.92 31.04 -14.90
C GLU A 21 -16.22 31.01 -14.07
N ASP A 22 -17.24 30.26 -14.52
CA ASP A 22 -18.51 30.15 -13.81
C ASP A 22 -18.39 29.07 -12.70
N VAL A 23 -18.18 29.54 -11.48
CA VAL A 23 -18.01 28.69 -10.29
C VAL A 23 -19.21 27.77 -10.05
N LEU A 24 -20.43 28.18 -10.42
CA LEU A 24 -21.63 27.35 -10.22
C LEU A 24 -21.63 26.18 -11.21
N GLN A 25 -21.30 26.44 -12.48
CA GLN A 25 -21.19 25.40 -13.49
C GLN A 25 -20.04 24.42 -13.16
N ILE A 26 -18.89 24.92 -12.70
CA ILE A 26 -17.77 24.08 -12.26
C ILE A 26 -18.21 23.14 -11.12
N ARG A 27 -18.88 23.67 -10.10
CA ARG A 27 -19.41 22.88 -8.97
C ARG A 27 -20.41 21.82 -9.41
N GLU A 28 -21.36 22.19 -10.23
CA GLU A 28 -22.39 21.28 -10.72
C GLU A 28 -21.76 20.16 -11.56
N PHE A 29 -20.84 20.49 -12.44
CA PHE A 29 -20.11 19.53 -13.25
C PHE A 29 -19.33 18.54 -12.38
N LEU A 30 -18.43 19.02 -11.51
CA LEU A 30 -17.54 18.17 -10.68
C LEU A 30 -18.32 17.27 -9.70
N ASN A 31 -19.44 17.76 -9.14
CA ASN A 31 -20.24 16.96 -8.21
C ASN A 31 -21.14 15.93 -8.91
N ASN A 32 -21.26 15.97 -10.24
CA ASN A 32 -21.98 14.98 -11.03
C ASN A 32 -21.08 13.89 -11.67
N GLN A 33 -19.75 14.08 -11.69
CA GLN A 33 -18.82 13.08 -12.22
C GLN A 33 -18.59 11.93 -11.23
N ASN A 34 -18.08 10.77 -11.68
CA ASN A 34 -17.56 9.75 -10.77
C ASN A 34 -16.26 10.25 -10.11
N ILE A 35 -15.92 9.69 -8.96
CA ILE A 35 -14.68 10.08 -8.25
C ILE A 35 -13.44 9.75 -9.08
N SER A 36 -13.43 8.59 -9.76
CA SER A 36 -12.37 8.20 -10.70
C SER A 36 -12.16 9.23 -11.81
N ASP A 37 -13.26 9.69 -12.43
CA ASP A 37 -13.20 10.65 -13.53
C ASP A 37 -12.66 12.01 -13.04
N VAL A 38 -13.00 12.40 -11.81
CA VAL A 38 -12.43 13.62 -11.18
C VAL A 38 -10.94 13.46 -10.91
N ALA A 39 -10.50 12.29 -10.44
CA ALA A 39 -9.07 12.04 -10.23
C ALA A 39 -8.29 12.12 -11.55
N GLU A 40 -8.82 11.58 -12.63
CA GLU A 40 -8.23 11.68 -13.95
C GLU A 40 -8.19 13.13 -14.46
N LEU A 41 -9.25 13.92 -14.24
CA LEU A 41 -9.24 15.36 -14.55
C LEU A 41 -8.15 16.11 -13.78
N ILE A 42 -7.87 15.75 -12.53
CA ILE A 42 -6.79 16.35 -11.73
C ILE A 42 -5.43 16.08 -12.39
N TYR A 43 -5.17 14.85 -12.86
CA TYR A 43 -3.93 14.51 -13.56
C TYR A 43 -3.81 15.15 -14.95
N GLU A 44 -4.91 15.29 -15.66
CA GLU A 44 -4.95 15.90 -17.01
C GLU A 44 -4.79 17.44 -16.95
N PHE A 45 -5.26 18.07 -15.87
CA PHE A 45 -5.26 19.53 -15.68
C PHE A 45 -4.48 19.96 -14.42
N PRO A 46 -3.15 19.75 -14.36
CA PRO A 46 -2.36 19.99 -13.15
C PRO A 46 -2.38 21.45 -12.67
N ASP A 47 -2.64 22.42 -13.55
CA ASP A 47 -2.76 23.84 -13.18
C ASP A 47 -4.09 24.15 -12.43
N TYR A 48 -5.02 23.21 -12.36
CA TYR A 48 -6.36 23.38 -11.76
C TYR A 48 -6.64 22.43 -10.60
N GLU A 49 -5.67 21.64 -10.14
CA GLU A 49 -5.82 20.61 -9.08
C GLU A 49 -6.54 21.16 -7.84
N SER A 50 -6.05 22.26 -7.28
CA SER A 50 -6.61 22.91 -6.10
C SER A 50 -8.00 23.51 -6.35
N GLN A 51 -8.26 23.99 -7.57
CA GLN A 51 -9.58 24.50 -7.94
C GLN A 51 -10.60 23.38 -8.10
N ILE A 52 -10.21 22.25 -8.67
CA ILE A 52 -11.08 21.07 -8.80
C ILE A 52 -11.53 20.63 -7.42
N ILE A 53 -10.58 20.31 -6.52
CA ILE A 53 -10.88 19.88 -5.15
C ILE A 53 -11.66 20.96 -4.38
N GLY A 54 -11.25 22.24 -4.48
CA GLY A 54 -11.87 23.34 -3.76
C GLY A 54 -13.33 23.65 -4.17
N ASN A 55 -13.76 23.22 -5.35
CA ASN A 55 -15.12 23.40 -5.84
C ASN A 55 -16.04 22.17 -5.64
N MET A 56 -15.52 21.06 -5.16
CA MET A 56 -16.33 19.90 -4.79
C MET A 56 -17.00 20.07 -3.42
N SER A 57 -18.05 19.26 -3.16
CA SER A 57 -18.55 19.09 -1.79
C SER A 57 -17.48 18.40 -0.94
N THR A 58 -17.39 18.71 0.34
CA THR A 58 -16.29 18.26 1.21
C THR A 58 -16.09 16.75 1.17
N HIS A 59 -17.15 15.97 1.36
CA HIS A 59 -17.10 14.50 1.30
C HIS A 59 -16.60 13.94 -0.03
N ARG A 60 -17.04 14.54 -1.16
CA ARG A 60 -16.53 14.11 -2.48
C ARG A 60 -15.10 14.55 -2.72
N ALA A 61 -14.72 15.72 -2.20
CA ALA A 61 -13.35 16.20 -2.25
C ALA A 61 -12.40 15.26 -1.47
N ALA A 62 -12.80 14.81 -0.27
CA ALA A 62 -12.06 13.83 0.50
C ALA A 62 -11.94 12.48 -0.24
N SER A 63 -13.04 11.98 -0.81
CA SER A 63 -13.04 10.75 -1.61
C SER A 63 -12.15 10.82 -2.86
N ALA A 64 -12.07 11.98 -3.53
CA ALA A 64 -11.16 12.18 -4.66
C ALA A 64 -9.71 12.34 -4.19
N PHE A 65 -9.49 13.07 -3.10
CA PHE A 65 -8.17 13.36 -2.57
C PHE A 65 -7.43 12.09 -2.13
N LYS A 66 -8.09 11.15 -1.43
CA LYS A 66 -7.48 9.94 -0.91
C LYS A 66 -6.90 9.01 -1.99
N ILE A 67 -7.45 9.02 -3.20
CA ILE A 67 -6.99 8.17 -4.32
C ILE A 67 -5.90 8.81 -5.18
N LEU A 68 -5.51 10.06 -4.91
CA LEU A 68 -4.42 10.75 -5.61
C LEU A 68 -3.06 10.33 -5.05
N ASP A 69 -2.04 10.44 -5.89
CA ASP A 69 -0.66 10.24 -5.43
C ASP A 69 -0.21 11.34 -4.44
N THR A 70 0.72 10.99 -3.57
CA THR A 70 1.24 11.87 -2.52
C THR A 70 1.78 13.21 -3.04
N PRO A 71 2.52 13.30 -4.16
CA PRO A 71 2.95 14.57 -4.72
C PRO A 71 1.79 15.50 -5.09
N THR A 72 0.75 14.98 -5.73
CA THR A 72 -0.45 15.73 -6.10
C THR A 72 -1.22 16.19 -4.86
N GLN A 73 -1.38 15.32 -3.87
CA GLN A 73 -1.97 15.68 -2.57
C GLN A 73 -1.21 16.83 -1.90
N LYS A 74 0.13 16.79 -1.90
CA LYS A 74 0.98 17.84 -1.33
C LYS A 74 0.79 19.17 -2.05
N ARG A 75 0.74 19.19 -3.40
CA ARG A 75 0.47 20.42 -4.19
C ARG A 75 -0.90 21.00 -3.87
N ILE A 76 -1.94 20.18 -3.86
CA ILE A 76 -3.31 20.59 -3.53
C ILE A 76 -3.36 21.28 -2.16
N ILE A 77 -2.79 20.66 -1.12
CA ILE A 77 -2.81 21.20 0.25
C ILE A 77 -2.03 22.53 0.36
N GLN A 78 -0.96 22.71 -0.42
CA GLN A 78 -0.20 23.96 -0.43
C GLN A 78 -0.95 25.13 -1.07
N GLU A 79 -1.83 24.85 -2.02
CA GLU A 79 -2.57 25.85 -2.78
C GLU A 79 -3.97 26.13 -2.23
N LEU A 80 -4.58 25.16 -1.56
CA LEU A 80 -5.91 25.30 -0.98
C LEU A 80 -5.93 26.37 0.12
N PRO A 81 -6.98 27.19 0.19
CA PRO A 81 -7.20 28.08 1.33
C PRO A 81 -7.26 27.29 2.65
N ALA A 82 -6.67 27.84 3.73
CA ALA A 82 -6.52 27.15 5.02
C ALA A 82 -7.85 26.57 5.59
N PHE A 83 -8.97 27.28 5.38
CA PHE A 83 -10.29 26.78 5.82
C PHE A 83 -10.73 25.55 5.02
N LYS A 84 -10.43 25.51 3.70
CA LYS A 84 -10.76 24.35 2.85
C LYS A 84 -9.86 23.17 3.16
N THR A 85 -8.59 23.41 3.45
CA THR A 85 -7.66 22.38 3.93
C THR A 85 -8.16 21.77 5.24
N ALA A 86 -8.63 22.59 6.17
CA ALA A 86 -9.20 22.11 7.44
C ALA A 86 -10.48 21.29 7.21
N GLU A 87 -11.43 21.77 6.38
CA GLU A 87 -12.64 21.02 6.02
C GLU A 87 -12.29 19.66 5.40
N LEU A 88 -11.37 19.62 4.46
CA LEU A 88 -10.93 18.41 3.77
C LEU A 88 -10.29 17.41 4.75
N LEU A 89 -9.35 17.86 5.56
CA LEU A 89 -8.65 16.98 6.51
C LEU A 89 -9.55 16.44 7.62
N ASN A 90 -10.56 17.19 8.04
CA ASN A 90 -11.54 16.70 9.02
C ASN A 90 -12.54 15.69 8.43
N ASP A 91 -12.77 15.71 7.12
CA ASP A 91 -13.70 14.80 6.43
C ASP A 91 -13.01 13.51 5.94
N LEU A 92 -11.67 13.48 5.89
CA LEU A 92 -10.93 12.25 5.62
C LEU A 92 -11.11 11.25 6.77
N SER A 93 -11.19 9.97 6.43
CA SER A 93 -11.11 8.89 7.42
C SER A 93 -9.82 9.00 8.25
N ALA A 94 -9.79 8.39 9.41
CA ALA A 94 -8.69 8.57 10.36
C ALA A 94 -7.37 8.00 9.83
N ASP A 95 -7.42 6.88 9.15
CA ASP A 95 -6.32 6.18 8.47
C ASP A 95 -5.81 6.97 7.26
N ASP A 96 -6.68 7.36 6.31
CA ASP A 96 -6.34 8.18 5.13
C ASP A 96 -5.67 9.50 5.54
N ARG A 97 -6.22 10.16 6.56
CA ARG A 97 -5.65 11.38 7.14
C ARG A 97 -4.28 11.14 7.74
N THR A 98 -4.11 10.03 8.45
CA THR A 98 -2.83 9.66 9.09
C THR A 98 -1.80 9.33 8.03
N ALA A 99 -2.14 8.52 7.03
CA ALA A 99 -1.27 8.18 5.90
C ALA A 99 -0.79 9.42 5.16
N PHE A 100 -1.67 10.38 4.87
CA PHE A 100 -1.27 11.64 4.24
C PHE A 100 -0.32 12.47 5.12
N LEU A 101 -0.59 12.57 6.43
CA LEU A 101 0.21 13.38 7.33
C LEU A 101 1.61 12.81 7.56
N GLU A 102 1.80 11.50 7.50
CA GLU A 102 3.11 10.84 7.62
C GLU A 102 4.07 11.27 6.52
N GLU A 103 3.55 11.53 5.35
CA GLU A 103 4.29 11.92 4.17
C GLU A 103 4.79 13.38 4.20
N LEU A 104 4.42 14.14 5.22
CA LEU A 104 4.73 15.55 5.33
C LEU A 104 5.87 15.84 6.31
N PRO A 105 6.66 16.94 6.09
CA PRO A 105 7.61 17.39 7.08
C PRO A 105 6.95 17.69 8.43
N SER A 106 7.61 17.34 9.53
CA SER A 106 7.06 17.43 10.89
C SER A 106 6.58 18.83 11.30
N GLU A 107 7.17 19.89 10.73
CA GLU A 107 6.73 21.27 10.94
C GLU A 107 5.36 21.53 10.31
N VAL A 108 5.12 21.02 9.10
CA VAL A 108 3.84 21.11 8.39
C VAL A 108 2.77 20.32 9.12
N VAL A 109 3.09 19.08 9.52
CA VAL A 109 2.19 18.22 10.30
C VAL A 109 1.70 18.92 11.56
N LYS A 110 2.61 19.57 12.32
CA LYS A 110 2.25 20.30 13.53
C LYS A 110 1.26 21.44 13.29
N GLU A 111 1.35 22.11 12.17
CA GLU A 111 0.41 23.19 11.83
C GLU A 111 -0.93 22.62 11.35
N LEU A 112 -0.92 21.59 10.52
CA LEU A 112 -2.16 20.96 10.04
C LEU A 112 -2.96 20.28 11.17
N ILE A 113 -2.30 19.59 12.09
CA ILE A 113 -2.96 18.99 13.29
C ILE A 113 -3.68 20.04 14.13
N LYS A 114 -3.22 21.30 14.19
CA LYS A 114 -3.92 22.35 14.92
C LYS A 114 -5.25 22.75 14.27
N THR A 115 -5.41 22.51 12.98
CA THR A 115 -6.63 22.84 12.23
C THR A 115 -7.71 21.77 12.35
N LEU A 116 -7.34 20.58 12.87
CA LEU A 116 -8.29 19.48 13.10
C LEU A 116 -9.19 19.76 14.28
N ASP A 117 -10.40 19.26 14.20
CA ASP A 117 -11.35 19.23 15.32
C ASP A 117 -10.74 18.45 16.50
N PRO A 118 -11.14 18.77 17.75
CA PRO A 118 -10.50 18.17 18.92
C PRO A 118 -10.54 16.64 18.97
N GLU A 119 -11.61 16.03 18.46
CA GLU A 119 -11.81 14.59 18.41
C GLU A 119 -10.92 13.98 17.33
N GLU A 120 -10.96 14.48 16.11
CA GLU A 120 -10.13 14.07 14.97
C GLU A 120 -8.64 14.19 15.27
N ARG A 121 -8.27 15.29 15.92
CA ARG A 121 -6.89 15.51 16.39
C ARG A 121 -6.43 14.43 17.35
N LYS A 122 -7.29 14.06 18.32
CA LYS A 122 -6.97 13.03 19.32
C LYS A 122 -6.77 11.67 18.65
N ILE A 123 -7.66 11.30 17.73
CA ILE A 123 -7.59 10.06 16.97
C ILE A 123 -6.30 10.04 16.13
N THR A 124 -6.08 11.08 15.34
CA THR A 124 -4.88 11.19 14.48
C THR A 124 -3.57 11.08 15.27
N LEU A 125 -3.47 11.77 16.41
CA LEU A 125 -2.29 11.67 17.28
C LEU A 125 -2.13 10.27 17.89
N SER A 126 -3.22 9.56 18.15
CA SER A 126 -3.17 8.17 18.63
C SER A 126 -2.63 7.24 17.55
N LEU A 127 -3.12 7.38 16.32
CA LEU A 127 -2.67 6.57 15.17
C LEU A 127 -1.20 6.85 14.82
N LEU A 128 -0.80 8.11 14.76
CA LEU A 128 0.61 8.52 14.56
C LEU A 128 1.55 8.02 15.69
N GLY A 129 1.03 7.58 16.80
CA GLY A 129 1.79 6.98 17.91
C GLY A 129 2.21 5.53 17.67
N TYR A 130 1.57 4.82 16.74
CA TYR A 130 1.97 3.46 16.37
C TYR A 130 3.21 3.45 15.47
N PRO A 131 3.97 2.34 15.42
CA PRO A 131 5.10 2.21 14.51
C PRO A 131 4.69 2.39 13.05
N GLU A 132 5.57 2.96 12.24
CA GLU A 132 5.42 2.98 10.79
C GLU A 132 5.27 1.55 10.26
N SER A 133 4.51 1.36 9.18
CA SER A 133 4.22 0.04 8.58
C SER A 133 3.51 -0.95 9.53
N SER A 134 2.89 -0.49 10.64
CA SER A 134 2.09 -1.35 11.50
C SER A 134 0.61 -1.32 11.15
N VAL A 135 -0.11 -2.41 11.43
CA VAL A 135 -1.57 -2.49 11.33
C VAL A 135 -2.27 -1.35 12.07
N GLY A 136 -1.67 -0.88 13.17
CA GLY A 136 -2.18 0.26 13.94
C GLY A 136 -2.20 1.59 13.18
N ARG A 137 -1.40 1.72 12.11
CA ARG A 137 -1.40 2.89 11.22
C ARG A 137 -2.48 2.81 10.15
N LEU A 138 -2.86 1.60 9.74
CA LEU A 138 -3.87 1.34 8.72
C LEU A 138 -5.29 1.30 9.26
N MET A 139 -5.47 1.28 10.60
CA MET A 139 -6.80 1.11 11.16
C MET A 139 -7.57 2.42 11.26
N THR A 140 -8.89 2.32 11.05
CA THR A 140 -9.85 3.36 11.42
C THR A 140 -10.65 2.95 12.66
N PRO A 141 -10.94 3.87 13.60
CA PRO A 141 -11.82 3.60 14.74
C PRO A 141 -13.32 3.65 14.39
N ASP A 142 -13.67 3.97 13.15
CA ASP A 142 -15.04 4.23 12.69
C ASP A 142 -15.76 2.94 12.30
N TYR A 143 -15.99 2.07 13.27
CA TYR A 143 -16.65 0.77 13.12
C TYR A 143 -17.95 0.68 13.92
N ILE A 144 -18.80 -0.30 13.60
CA ILE A 144 -20.04 -0.57 14.34
C ILE A 144 -19.81 -1.71 15.32
N ALA A 145 -19.95 -1.40 16.62
CA ALA A 145 -19.90 -2.38 17.70
C ALA A 145 -21.29 -2.62 18.32
N VAL A 146 -21.57 -3.88 18.65
CA VAL A 146 -22.84 -4.29 19.26
C VAL A 146 -22.58 -5.28 20.39
N HIS A 147 -23.58 -5.46 21.29
CA HIS A 147 -23.48 -6.41 22.39
C HIS A 147 -24.18 -7.73 22.06
N LYS A 148 -23.65 -8.84 22.58
CA LYS A 148 -24.14 -10.19 22.33
C LYS A 148 -25.58 -10.46 22.79
N ASP A 149 -26.06 -9.72 23.78
CA ASP A 149 -27.40 -9.81 24.37
C ASP A 149 -28.48 -9.03 23.60
N TRP A 150 -28.06 -8.18 22.64
CA TRP A 150 -28.99 -7.47 21.77
C TRP A 150 -29.70 -8.41 20.79
N THR A 151 -30.92 -8.03 20.43
CA THR A 151 -31.65 -8.68 19.34
C THR A 151 -31.18 -8.16 17.97
N VAL A 152 -31.39 -8.95 16.94
CA VAL A 152 -31.12 -8.56 15.53
C VAL A 152 -31.84 -7.25 15.19
N ARG A 153 -33.05 -7.03 15.71
CA ARG A 153 -33.82 -5.81 15.54
C ARG A 153 -33.09 -4.59 16.10
N GLU A 154 -32.60 -4.70 17.34
CA GLU A 154 -31.84 -3.62 18.00
C GLU A 154 -30.55 -3.31 17.23
N VAL A 155 -29.88 -4.33 16.72
CA VAL A 155 -28.68 -4.13 15.87
C VAL A 155 -29.00 -3.39 14.60
N ILE A 156 -30.09 -3.75 13.88
CA ILE A 156 -30.50 -3.04 12.66
C ILE A 156 -30.86 -1.56 12.95
N GLU A 157 -31.52 -1.30 14.10
CA GLU A 157 -31.82 0.07 14.49
C GLU A 157 -30.54 0.85 14.80
N HIS A 158 -29.61 0.25 15.51
CA HIS A 158 -28.31 0.85 15.79
C HIS A 158 -27.48 1.14 14.50
N ILE A 159 -27.44 0.20 13.55
CA ILE A 159 -26.79 0.41 12.24
C ILE A 159 -27.39 1.62 11.50
N ARG A 160 -28.70 1.82 11.56
CA ARG A 160 -29.35 2.98 10.94
C ARG A 160 -29.02 4.30 11.60
N GLU A 161 -28.73 4.27 12.88
CA GLU A 161 -28.38 5.45 13.68
C GLU A 161 -26.91 5.87 13.45
N VAL A 162 -25.98 4.93 13.57
CA VAL A 162 -24.53 5.23 13.55
C VAL A 162 -23.82 4.91 12.24
N GLY A 163 -24.43 4.10 11.37
CA GLY A 163 -23.76 3.57 10.17
C GLY A 163 -23.42 4.60 9.09
N LYS A 164 -23.85 5.85 9.23
CA LYS A 164 -23.44 6.94 8.32
C LYS A 164 -22.02 7.42 8.59
N ASP A 165 -21.60 7.28 9.85
CA ASP A 165 -20.32 7.78 10.35
C ASP A 165 -19.30 6.62 10.49
N SER A 166 -19.69 5.40 10.08
CA SER A 166 -18.79 4.23 10.08
C SER A 166 -18.14 4.03 8.72
N GLU A 167 -16.91 3.56 8.69
CA GLU A 167 -16.15 3.27 7.46
C GLU A 167 -16.88 2.24 6.59
N THR A 168 -17.43 1.20 7.21
CA THR A 168 -18.26 0.20 6.52
C THR A 168 -19.35 -0.34 7.42
N ILE A 169 -20.47 -0.76 6.82
CA ILE A 169 -21.53 -1.51 7.47
C ILE A 169 -21.51 -3.00 7.14
N ASP A 170 -20.57 -3.45 6.32
CA ASP A 170 -20.53 -4.83 5.82
C ASP A 170 -20.24 -5.85 6.92
N VAL A 171 -19.51 -5.43 7.95
CA VAL A 171 -19.14 -6.24 9.11
C VAL A 171 -19.48 -5.50 10.39
N ILE A 172 -20.15 -6.18 11.30
CA ILE A 172 -20.56 -5.70 12.62
C ILE A 172 -19.75 -6.46 13.68
N TYR A 173 -19.20 -5.76 14.65
CA TYR A 173 -18.31 -6.33 15.66
C TYR A 173 -19.01 -6.50 16.98
N VAL A 174 -18.92 -7.71 17.54
CA VAL A 174 -19.54 -8.03 18.84
C VAL A 174 -18.51 -7.87 19.94
N VAL A 175 -18.83 -7.02 20.91
CA VAL A 175 -17.96 -6.74 22.07
C VAL A 175 -18.69 -6.96 23.38
N ASP A 176 -17.93 -7.10 24.46
CA ASP A 176 -18.47 -7.07 25.81
C ASP A 176 -18.52 -5.63 26.37
N ASP A 177 -19.02 -5.47 27.62
CA ASP A 177 -19.13 -4.19 28.31
C ASP A 177 -17.79 -3.48 28.55
N LYS A 178 -16.66 -4.16 28.34
CA LYS A 178 -15.30 -3.63 28.48
C LYS A 178 -14.64 -3.33 27.14
N GLY A 179 -15.36 -3.56 26.02
CA GLY A 179 -14.82 -3.43 24.68
C GLY A 179 -13.96 -4.61 24.25
N ILE A 180 -13.97 -5.73 24.99
CA ILE A 180 -13.27 -6.96 24.58
C ILE A 180 -14.03 -7.56 23.40
N PHE A 181 -13.30 -7.83 22.35
CA PHE A 181 -13.83 -8.42 21.13
C PHE A 181 -14.28 -9.87 21.35
N ILE A 182 -15.45 -10.22 20.83
CA ILE A 182 -16.05 -11.56 20.94
C ILE A 182 -16.10 -12.23 19.58
N ASP A 183 -16.67 -11.55 18.57
CA ASP A 183 -16.88 -12.12 17.23
C ASP A 183 -17.19 -11.01 16.21
N ASP A 184 -17.17 -11.36 14.92
CA ASP A 184 -17.62 -10.52 13.81
C ASP A 184 -18.83 -11.15 13.10
N ILE A 185 -19.78 -10.33 12.67
CA ILE A 185 -20.98 -10.77 11.95
C ILE A 185 -21.10 -9.95 10.67
N ARG A 186 -21.28 -10.64 9.53
CA ARG A 186 -21.55 -9.95 8.26
C ARG A 186 -22.96 -9.37 8.24
N ILE A 187 -23.15 -8.20 7.68
CA ILE A 187 -24.46 -7.58 7.54
C ILE A 187 -25.48 -8.52 6.88
N ARG A 188 -25.06 -9.37 5.94
CA ARG A 188 -25.89 -10.39 5.31
C ARG A 188 -26.52 -11.33 6.33
N GLU A 189 -25.77 -11.75 7.34
CA GLU A 189 -26.25 -12.69 8.37
C GLU A 189 -27.28 -12.01 9.28
N ILE A 190 -27.07 -10.75 9.60
CA ILE A 190 -28.03 -9.92 10.35
C ILE A 190 -29.33 -9.74 9.57
N ILE A 191 -29.26 -9.40 8.28
CA ILE A 191 -30.45 -9.16 7.43
C ILE A 191 -31.28 -10.46 7.26
N LEU A 192 -30.65 -11.62 7.19
CA LEU A 192 -31.30 -12.90 6.97
C LEU A 192 -31.75 -13.58 8.28
N ALA A 193 -31.29 -13.13 9.43
CA ALA A 193 -31.68 -13.67 10.73
C ALA A 193 -33.10 -13.23 11.14
N ASN A 194 -33.71 -14.00 12.07
CA ASN A 194 -34.98 -13.58 12.66
C ASN A 194 -34.75 -12.34 13.55
N PRO A 195 -35.56 -11.26 13.37
CA PRO A 195 -35.40 -10.00 14.12
C PRO A 195 -35.42 -10.14 15.65
N ASP A 196 -36.10 -11.16 16.18
CA ASP A 196 -36.23 -11.39 17.63
C ASP A 196 -35.14 -12.34 18.19
N LYS A 197 -34.22 -12.82 17.30
CA LYS A 197 -33.10 -13.66 17.71
C LYS A 197 -32.01 -12.80 18.36
N LYS A 198 -31.38 -13.30 19.40
CA LYS A 198 -30.25 -12.63 20.02
C LYS A 198 -28.96 -12.83 19.21
N ILE A 199 -28.05 -11.87 19.34
CA ILE A 199 -26.74 -11.91 18.67
C ILE A 199 -25.92 -13.11 19.15
N GLU A 200 -26.00 -13.48 20.44
CA GLU A 200 -25.32 -14.65 20.98
C GLU A 200 -25.68 -15.97 20.29
N ASP A 201 -26.85 -16.03 19.64
CA ASP A 201 -27.32 -17.19 18.86
C ASP A 201 -26.97 -17.07 17.35
N VAL A 202 -26.45 -15.92 16.90
CA VAL A 202 -26.07 -15.66 15.50
C VAL A 202 -24.58 -15.85 15.30
N ILE A 203 -23.74 -15.47 16.27
CA ILE A 203 -22.29 -15.62 16.24
C ILE A 203 -21.88 -17.09 16.11
N ASP A 204 -20.78 -17.36 15.41
CA ASP A 204 -20.23 -18.71 15.21
C ASP A 204 -18.88 -18.93 15.93
N ASN A 205 -18.34 -17.90 16.59
CA ASN A 205 -17.06 -17.88 17.28
C ASN A 205 -15.85 -18.23 16.35
N ARG A 206 -15.92 -17.83 15.08
CA ARG A 206 -14.89 -18.07 14.08
C ARG A 206 -14.46 -16.75 13.45
N TYR A 207 -13.73 -15.96 14.19
CA TYR A 207 -13.24 -14.69 13.71
C TYR A 207 -11.77 -14.76 13.32
N ILE A 208 -11.35 -13.77 12.57
CA ILE A 208 -9.98 -13.48 12.24
C ILE A 208 -9.74 -12.04 12.66
N ALA A 209 -8.69 -11.81 13.44
CA ALA A 209 -8.33 -10.50 13.94
C ALA A 209 -6.84 -10.23 13.71
N LEU A 210 -6.50 -8.97 13.56
CA LEU A 210 -5.13 -8.46 13.47
C LEU A 210 -4.72 -7.90 14.84
N ASN A 211 -3.43 -7.98 15.17
CA ASN A 211 -2.89 -7.25 16.31
C ASN A 211 -2.43 -5.86 15.87
N VAL A 212 -2.66 -4.86 16.69
CA VAL A 212 -2.30 -3.46 16.40
C VAL A 212 -0.80 -3.26 16.12
N ASN A 213 0.06 -4.15 16.64
CA ASN A 213 1.52 -4.10 16.45
C ASN A 213 2.01 -5.04 15.34
N ASP A 214 1.13 -5.78 14.67
CA ASP A 214 1.52 -6.59 13.53
C ASP A 214 1.99 -5.68 12.39
N ASP A 215 2.86 -6.23 11.53
CA ASP A 215 3.29 -5.58 10.30
C ASP A 215 2.12 -5.50 9.32
N GLN A 216 2.08 -4.43 8.50
CA GLN A 216 1.03 -4.21 7.48
C GLN A 216 0.96 -5.35 6.46
N GLU A 217 2.08 -6.03 6.15
CA GLU A 217 2.10 -7.19 5.27
C GLU A 217 1.26 -8.34 5.84
N THR A 218 1.23 -8.51 7.18
CA THR A 218 0.36 -9.49 7.86
C THR A 218 -1.13 -9.24 7.56
N ALA A 219 -1.56 -7.97 7.48
CA ALA A 219 -2.92 -7.62 7.08
C ALA A 219 -3.19 -8.11 5.65
N SER A 220 -2.27 -7.83 4.70
CA SER A 220 -2.40 -8.26 3.31
C SER A 220 -2.57 -9.79 3.18
N GLU A 221 -1.75 -10.56 3.91
CA GLU A 221 -1.88 -12.02 3.95
C GLU A 221 -3.22 -12.49 4.55
N ALA A 222 -3.66 -11.86 5.64
CA ALA A 222 -4.92 -12.20 6.30
C ALA A 222 -6.12 -11.98 5.36
N PHE A 223 -6.17 -10.88 4.63
CA PHE A 223 -7.22 -10.62 3.65
C PHE A 223 -7.20 -11.62 2.49
N LYS A 224 -6.01 -11.88 1.92
CA LYS A 224 -5.80 -12.84 0.83
C LYS A 224 -6.31 -14.25 1.18
N MET A 225 -6.09 -14.69 2.42
CA MET A 225 -6.45 -16.05 2.86
C MET A 225 -7.92 -16.20 3.26
N ASN A 226 -8.62 -15.11 3.59
CA ASN A 226 -9.89 -15.21 4.31
C ASN A 226 -11.09 -14.57 3.59
N ASN A 227 -10.88 -13.92 2.45
CA ASN A 227 -11.94 -13.31 1.64
C ASN A 227 -12.86 -12.39 2.49
N ARG A 228 -12.27 -11.50 3.28
CA ARG A 228 -12.95 -10.51 4.11
C ARG A 228 -12.90 -9.14 3.43
N VAL A 229 -13.80 -8.23 3.81
CA VAL A 229 -13.83 -6.83 3.36
C VAL A 229 -13.29 -5.89 4.43
N ALA A 230 -13.40 -6.28 5.69
CA ALA A 230 -12.83 -5.58 6.85
C ALA A 230 -12.42 -6.60 7.91
N LEU A 231 -11.36 -6.32 8.65
CA LEU A 231 -10.87 -7.15 9.76
C LEU A 231 -10.72 -6.31 11.03
N PRO A 232 -11.09 -6.84 12.21
CA PRO A 232 -10.90 -6.17 13.49
C PRO A 232 -9.43 -6.11 13.88
N VAL A 233 -9.04 -4.97 14.47
CA VAL A 233 -7.71 -4.74 15.04
C VAL A 233 -7.82 -4.71 16.56
N LEU A 234 -7.06 -5.58 17.20
CA LEU A 234 -7.09 -5.80 18.63
C LEU A 234 -5.78 -5.40 19.31
N ASP A 235 -5.86 -4.98 20.55
CA ASP A 235 -4.68 -4.88 21.40
C ASP A 235 -4.31 -6.24 22.03
N ASN A 236 -3.23 -6.26 22.82
CA ASN A 236 -2.77 -7.47 23.52
C ASN A 236 -3.77 -7.98 24.58
N ASN A 237 -4.76 -7.18 24.98
CA ASN A 237 -5.82 -7.54 25.91
C ASN A 237 -7.12 -7.95 25.22
N GLN A 238 -7.08 -8.11 23.87
CA GLN A 238 -8.23 -8.42 23.03
C GLN A 238 -9.30 -7.32 23.00
N VAL A 239 -8.93 -6.07 23.31
CA VAL A 239 -9.81 -4.91 23.16
C VAL A 239 -9.84 -4.51 21.70
N LEU A 240 -11.03 -4.28 21.14
CA LEU A 240 -11.21 -3.80 19.77
C LEU A 240 -10.82 -2.31 19.70
N LEU A 241 -9.80 -2.00 18.92
CA LEU A 241 -9.27 -0.66 18.75
C LEU A 241 -9.75 0.03 17.47
N GLY A 242 -9.96 -0.75 16.42
CA GLY A 242 -10.34 -0.27 15.10
C GLY A 242 -10.56 -1.42 14.15
N ILE A 243 -10.67 -1.07 12.88
CA ILE A 243 -10.77 -2.02 11.76
C ILE A 243 -9.81 -1.60 10.66
N VAL A 244 -9.38 -2.56 9.84
CA VAL A 244 -8.68 -2.32 8.58
C VAL A 244 -9.58 -2.80 7.46
N THR A 245 -9.67 -2.07 6.37
CA THR A 245 -10.48 -2.41 5.21
C THR A 245 -9.64 -2.94 4.05
N ILE A 246 -10.28 -3.59 3.10
CA ILE A 246 -9.59 -4.24 1.98
C ILE A 246 -8.97 -3.23 1.00
N ASP A 247 -9.55 -2.05 0.86
CA ASP A 247 -9.04 -0.99 -0.01
C ASP A 247 -7.67 -0.48 0.47
N ASP A 248 -7.49 -0.24 1.78
CA ASP A 248 -6.20 0.15 2.36
C ASP A 248 -5.15 -0.93 2.16
N VAL A 249 -5.53 -2.19 2.38
CA VAL A 249 -4.63 -3.34 2.19
C VAL A 249 -4.22 -3.52 0.73
N LEU A 250 -5.07 -3.13 -0.24
CA LEU A 250 -4.68 -3.13 -1.66
C LEU A 250 -3.56 -2.13 -1.95
N TRP A 251 -3.58 -0.95 -1.32
CA TRP A 251 -2.48 0.02 -1.44
C TRP A 251 -1.19 -0.51 -0.81
N VAL A 252 -1.27 -1.07 0.40
CA VAL A 252 -0.14 -1.74 1.06
C VAL A 252 0.44 -2.84 0.16
N ALA A 253 -0.39 -3.71 -0.40
CA ALA A 253 0.07 -4.79 -1.27
C ALA A 253 0.78 -4.27 -2.53
N GLN A 254 0.34 -3.15 -3.09
CA GLN A 254 0.98 -2.50 -4.23
C GLN A 254 2.33 -1.87 -3.84
N GLU A 255 2.41 -1.25 -2.67
CA GLU A 255 3.64 -0.66 -2.14
C GLU A 255 4.70 -1.73 -1.88
N GLU A 256 4.36 -2.80 -1.16
CA GLU A 256 5.23 -3.95 -0.89
C GLU A 256 5.72 -4.59 -2.20
N PHE A 257 4.81 -4.80 -3.17
CA PHE A 257 5.20 -5.33 -4.48
C PHE A 257 6.19 -4.43 -5.21
N THR A 258 6.02 -3.12 -5.13
CA THR A 258 6.92 -2.14 -5.73
C THR A 258 8.29 -2.16 -5.05
N GLU A 259 8.30 -2.23 -3.72
CA GLU A 259 9.52 -2.36 -2.93
C GLU A 259 10.30 -3.64 -3.28
N ASP A 260 9.60 -4.77 -3.39
CA ASP A 260 10.19 -6.04 -3.76
C ASP A 260 10.83 -6.01 -5.14
N ILE A 261 10.17 -5.40 -6.14
CA ILE A 261 10.76 -5.21 -7.48
C ILE A 261 12.04 -4.37 -7.39
N GLN A 262 12.06 -3.33 -6.58
CA GLN A 262 13.24 -2.47 -6.41
C GLN A 262 14.38 -3.20 -5.69
N LYS A 263 14.07 -4.01 -4.69
CA LYS A 263 15.02 -4.89 -3.99
C LYS A 263 15.64 -5.93 -4.95
N ILE A 264 14.86 -6.46 -5.91
CA ILE A 264 15.39 -7.34 -6.99
C ILE A 264 16.47 -6.61 -7.80
N GLY A 265 16.28 -5.32 -8.06
CA GLY A 265 17.27 -4.47 -8.72
C GLY A 265 18.48 -4.08 -7.86
N GLY A 266 18.52 -4.50 -6.59
CA GLY A 266 19.57 -4.11 -5.64
C GLY A 266 19.51 -2.63 -5.27
N THR A 267 18.34 -2.03 -5.29
CA THR A 267 18.09 -0.65 -4.84
C THR A 267 17.28 -0.68 -3.54
N GLU A 268 17.49 0.31 -2.68
CA GLU A 268 16.57 0.56 -1.57
C GLU A 268 15.24 1.12 -2.14
N ALA A 269 14.13 0.87 -1.44
CA ALA A 269 12.81 1.36 -1.82
C ALA A 269 12.81 2.89 -2.05
N LEU A 270 12.10 3.31 -3.10
CA LEU A 270 11.92 4.73 -3.39
C LEU A 270 10.64 5.20 -2.72
N ASP A 271 10.74 6.25 -1.92
CA ASP A 271 9.63 6.87 -1.19
C ASP A 271 8.91 7.92 -2.04
N GLU A 272 9.40 8.19 -3.25
CA GLU A 272 8.89 9.23 -4.16
C GLU A 272 8.89 8.70 -5.61
N PRO A 273 8.01 9.20 -6.50
CA PRO A 273 8.04 8.86 -7.92
C PRO A 273 9.41 9.10 -8.54
N TYR A 274 9.82 8.22 -9.45
CA TYR A 274 11.17 8.22 -10.04
C TYR A 274 11.61 9.57 -10.63
N LEU A 275 10.69 10.33 -11.21
CA LEU A 275 11.00 11.64 -11.83
C LEU A 275 11.09 12.78 -10.81
N GLU A 276 10.54 12.60 -9.62
CA GLU A 276 10.45 13.64 -8.58
C GLU A 276 11.53 13.49 -7.52
N ILE A 277 12.06 12.27 -7.34
CA ILE A 277 13.10 12.02 -6.34
C ILE A 277 14.37 12.82 -6.64
N PRO A 278 14.95 13.57 -5.66
CA PRO A 278 16.19 14.30 -5.84
C PRO A 278 17.34 13.35 -6.23
N LEU A 279 18.14 13.76 -7.23
CA LEU A 279 19.25 12.93 -7.75
C LEU A 279 20.23 12.45 -6.67
N LEU A 280 20.49 13.26 -5.64
CA LEU A 280 21.36 12.87 -4.52
C LEU A 280 20.73 11.77 -3.65
N LYS A 281 19.41 11.78 -3.47
CA LYS A 281 18.67 10.73 -2.74
C LYS A 281 18.68 9.45 -3.54
N LEU A 282 18.37 9.53 -4.84
CA LEU A 282 18.43 8.39 -5.78
C LEU A 282 19.85 7.78 -5.81
N PHE A 283 20.89 8.59 -5.87
CA PHE A 283 22.28 8.14 -5.81
C PHE A 283 22.60 7.37 -4.51
N LYS A 284 22.18 7.88 -3.36
CA LYS A 284 22.40 7.22 -2.06
C LYS A 284 21.73 5.86 -1.99
N LYS A 285 20.48 5.73 -2.46
CA LYS A 285 19.73 4.47 -2.46
C LYS A 285 20.32 3.39 -3.37
N ARG A 286 21.16 3.76 -4.33
CA ARG A 286 21.80 2.83 -5.29
C ARG A 286 23.26 2.53 -4.98
N ILE A 287 24.02 3.49 -4.43
CA ILE A 287 25.46 3.40 -4.33
C ILE A 287 25.95 2.30 -3.39
N VAL A 288 25.23 2.05 -2.30
CA VAL A 288 25.64 1.06 -1.28
C VAL A 288 25.79 -0.32 -1.90
N TRP A 289 24.78 -0.77 -2.63
CA TRP A 289 24.80 -2.07 -3.31
C TRP A 289 25.87 -2.13 -4.41
N LEU A 290 26.00 -1.08 -5.20
CA LEU A 290 27.02 -1.01 -6.25
C LEU A 290 28.43 -1.06 -5.70
N VAL A 291 28.71 -0.44 -4.55
CA VAL A 291 30.01 -0.53 -3.88
C VAL A 291 30.29 -1.96 -3.40
N VAL A 292 29.31 -2.65 -2.83
CA VAL A 292 29.45 -4.06 -2.41
C VAL A 292 29.79 -4.94 -3.63
N LEU A 293 29.08 -4.78 -4.73
CA LEU A 293 29.34 -5.51 -5.96
C LEU A 293 30.75 -5.20 -6.52
N PHE A 294 31.14 -3.94 -6.56
CA PHE A 294 32.44 -3.52 -7.04
C PHE A 294 33.59 -4.10 -6.20
N LEU A 295 33.46 -4.10 -4.87
CA LEU A 295 34.43 -4.74 -3.98
C LEU A 295 34.50 -6.25 -4.22
N SER A 296 33.37 -6.90 -4.47
CA SER A 296 33.34 -8.33 -4.83
C SER A 296 34.06 -8.60 -6.16
N GLU A 297 33.87 -7.72 -7.16
CA GLU A 297 34.59 -7.84 -8.44
C GLU A 297 36.12 -7.65 -8.31
N MET A 298 36.56 -6.80 -7.38
CA MET A 298 38.00 -6.67 -7.09
C MET A 298 38.63 -7.98 -6.61
N LEU A 299 37.87 -8.81 -5.88
CA LEU A 299 38.35 -10.16 -5.49
C LEU A 299 38.55 -11.05 -6.73
N THR A 300 37.65 -10.96 -7.69
CA THR A 300 37.77 -11.68 -8.98
C THR A 300 39.00 -11.21 -9.75
N ALA A 301 39.25 -9.91 -9.84
CA ALA A 301 40.43 -9.35 -10.47
C ALA A 301 41.72 -9.80 -9.78
N THR A 302 41.75 -9.89 -8.44
CA THR A 302 42.87 -10.39 -7.67
C THR A 302 43.13 -11.87 -7.95
N ALA A 303 42.07 -12.69 -8.02
CA ALA A 303 42.17 -14.10 -8.37
C ALA A 303 42.73 -14.30 -9.78
N MET A 304 42.25 -13.50 -10.75
CA MET A 304 42.76 -13.54 -12.13
C MET A 304 44.24 -13.16 -12.20
N GLY A 305 44.68 -12.14 -11.45
CA GLY A 305 46.07 -11.75 -11.37
C GLY A 305 46.97 -12.87 -10.78
N TYR A 306 46.47 -13.62 -9.79
CA TYR A 306 47.19 -14.76 -9.22
C TYR A 306 47.40 -15.89 -10.24
N PHE A 307 46.47 -16.10 -11.18
CA PHE A 307 46.55 -17.15 -12.21
C PHE A 307 47.00 -16.61 -13.58
N GLU A 308 47.57 -15.39 -13.65
CA GLU A 308 47.94 -14.71 -14.91
C GLU A 308 48.89 -15.58 -15.77
N ASP A 309 49.90 -16.21 -15.16
CA ASP A 309 50.86 -17.08 -15.87
C ASP A 309 50.19 -18.33 -16.49
N GLU A 310 49.16 -18.87 -15.85
CA GLU A 310 48.43 -20.02 -16.37
C GLU A 310 47.47 -19.60 -17.52
N ILE A 311 46.80 -18.45 -17.37
CA ILE A 311 45.95 -17.87 -18.39
C ILE A 311 46.79 -17.50 -19.64
N ALA A 312 48.00 -16.98 -19.45
CA ALA A 312 48.89 -16.61 -20.56
C ALA A 312 49.35 -17.83 -21.37
N LYS A 313 49.45 -19.00 -20.76
CA LYS A 313 49.80 -20.27 -21.49
C LYS A 313 48.67 -20.73 -22.46
N ALA A 314 47.46 -20.34 -22.19
CA ALA A 314 46.31 -20.70 -22.99
C ALA A 314 45.45 -19.44 -23.32
N VAL A 315 45.93 -18.60 -24.26
CA VAL A 315 45.27 -17.32 -24.67
C VAL A 315 43.81 -17.52 -25.03
N VAL A 316 43.44 -18.68 -25.57
CA VAL A 316 42.08 -19.05 -25.89
C VAL A 316 41.18 -19.02 -24.64
N LEU A 317 41.67 -19.39 -23.45
CA LEU A 317 40.93 -19.34 -22.20
C LEU A 317 40.58 -17.90 -21.84
N ALA A 318 41.45 -16.94 -22.09
CA ALA A 318 41.20 -15.53 -21.84
C ALA A 318 39.97 -14.99 -22.56
N LEU A 319 39.61 -15.54 -23.74
CA LEU A 319 38.42 -15.18 -24.48
C LEU A 319 37.14 -15.72 -23.87
N PHE A 320 37.21 -16.80 -23.06
CA PHE A 320 36.08 -17.39 -22.40
C PHE A 320 35.79 -16.79 -21.02
N VAL A 321 36.75 -16.14 -20.37
CA VAL A 321 36.59 -15.55 -19.04
C VAL A 321 35.43 -14.56 -18.97
N PRO A 322 35.32 -13.56 -19.87
CA PRO A 322 34.17 -12.66 -19.87
C PRO A 322 32.83 -13.38 -20.08
N LEU A 323 32.82 -14.42 -20.91
CA LEU A 323 31.63 -15.21 -21.19
C LEU A 323 31.16 -15.99 -19.94
N ILE A 324 32.11 -16.59 -19.21
CA ILE A 324 31.82 -17.35 -17.98
C ILE A 324 31.31 -16.40 -16.89
N ILE A 325 31.96 -15.24 -16.70
CA ILE A 325 31.56 -14.24 -15.71
C ILE A 325 30.16 -13.72 -16.04
N SER A 326 29.91 -13.36 -17.30
CA SER A 326 28.59 -12.87 -17.76
C SER A 326 27.50 -13.93 -17.58
N SER A 327 27.78 -15.19 -17.94
CA SER A 327 26.83 -16.30 -17.77
C SER A 327 26.53 -16.59 -16.31
N GLY A 328 27.55 -16.52 -15.43
CA GLY A 328 27.38 -16.66 -13.98
C GLY A 328 26.55 -15.53 -13.40
N GLY A 329 26.81 -14.28 -13.81
CA GLY A 329 26.04 -13.12 -13.38
C GLY A 329 24.57 -13.20 -13.80
N ASN A 330 24.30 -13.57 -15.06
CA ASN A 330 22.93 -13.75 -15.57
C ASN A 330 22.18 -14.87 -14.84
N SER A 331 22.86 -16.02 -14.58
CA SER A 331 22.26 -17.12 -13.82
C SER A 331 21.98 -16.72 -12.39
N GLY A 332 22.90 -15.99 -11.74
CA GLY A 332 22.71 -15.47 -10.40
C GLY A 332 21.54 -14.48 -10.33
N SER A 333 21.42 -13.57 -11.28
CA SER A 333 20.30 -12.63 -11.35
C SER A 333 18.95 -13.34 -11.51
N GLN A 334 18.90 -14.37 -12.39
CA GLN A 334 17.68 -15.19 -12.55
C GLN A 334 17.30 -15.93 -11.26
N ALA A 335 18.29 -16.53 -10.59
CA ALA A 335 18.06 -17.21 -9.31
C ALA A 335 17.56 -16.23 -8.23
N SER A 336 18.20 -15.07 -8.09
CA SER A 336 17.75 -14.03 -7.14
C SER A 336 16.34 -13.58 -7.40
N THR A 337 15.98 -13.28 -8.66
CA THR A 337 14.62 -12.87 -9.05
C THR A 337 13.59 -13.92 -8.66
N LEU A 338 13.86 -15.21 -8.97
CA LEU A 338 12.92 -16.29 -8.66
C LEU A 338 12.80 -16.54 -7.14
N ILE A 339 13.89 -16.42 -6.39
CA ILE A 339 13.89 -16.60 -4.93
C ILE A 339 13.16 -15.47 -4.25
N ILE A 340 13.42 -14.20 -4.62
CA ILE A 340 12.71 -13.04 -4.06
C ILE A 340 11.23 -13.13 -4.36
N GLN A 341 10.85 -13.46 -5.60
CA GLN A 341 9.44 -13.65 -5.96
C GLN A 341 8.78 -14.77 -5.15
N ALA A 342 9.46 -15.91 -4.95
CA ALA A 342 8.91 -17.01 -4.17
C ALA A 342 8.79 -16.66 -2.67
N MET A 343 9.68 -15.83 -2.13
CA MET A 343 9.56 -15.28 -0.77
C MET A 343 8.38 -14.32 -0.67
N ALA A 344 8.24 -13.38 -1.60
CA ALA A 344 7.12 -12.44 -1.65
C ALA A 344 5.75 -13.13 -1.78
N LEU A 345 5.71 -14.29 -2.45
CA LEU A 345 4.49 -15.12 -2.56
C LEU A 345 4.26 -16.04 -1.35
N GLY A 346 5.17 -16.07 -0.38
CA GLY A 346 5.09 -16.97 0.76
C GLY A 346 5.34 -18.45 0.44
N GLU A 347 5.87 -18.77 -0.77
CA GLU A 347 6.17 -20.15 -1.18
C GLU A 347 7.40 -20.72 -0.47
N ILE A 348 8.35 -19.86 -0.08
CA ILE A 348 9.55 -20.19 0.68
C ILE A 348 9.77 -19.17 1.79
N THR A 349 10.43 -19.63 2.86
CA THR A 349 10.81 -18.81 4.01
C THR A 349 12.32 -18.86 4.25
N ILE A 350 12.84 -17.99 5.12
CA ILE A 350 14.25 -18.01 5.52
C ILE A 350 14.65 -19.38 6.09
N ALA A 351 13.71 -20.14 6.68
CA ALA A 351 13.97 -21.48 7.19
C ALA A 351 14.32 -22.49 6.09
N ASP A 352 13.87 -22.25 4.86
CA ASP A 352 14.08 -23.13 3.70
C ASP A 352 15.43 -22.92 2.99
N TRP A 353 16.29 -22.02 3.52
CA TRP A 353 17.54 -21.58 2.89
C TRP A 353 18.40 -22.73 2.36
N TRP A 354 18.52 -23.84 3.11
CA TRP A 354 19.35 -24.98 2.69
C TRP A 354 18.76 -25.73 1.50
N THR A 355 17.43 -25.85 1.46
CA THR A 355 16.69 -26.46 0.34
C THR A 355 16.89 -25.62 -0.93
N VAL A 356 16.80 -24.31 -0.81
CA VAL A 356 17.03 -23.35 -1.90
C VAL A 356 18.46 -23.43 -2.41
N VAL A 357 19.46 -23.35 -1.53
CA VAL A 357 20.87 -23.44 -1.90
C VAL A 357 21.20 -24.76 -2.63
N ARG A 358 20.69 -25.88 -2.13
CA ARG A 358 20.91 -27.18 -2.79
C ARG A 358 20.28 -27.21 -4.18
N ARG A 359 19.06 -26.65 -4.33
CA ARG A 359 18.36 -26.61 -5.60
C ARG A 359 19.09 -25.72 -6.61
N GLU A 360 19.56 -24.56 -6.18
CA GLU A 360 20.30 -23.63 -7.03
C GLU A 360 21.67 -24.17 -7.45
N ILE A 361 22.39 -24.87 -6.60
CA ILE A 361 23.65 -25.54 -6.96
C ILE A 361 23.39 -26.57 -8.07
N ILE A 362 22.36 -27.41 -7.93
CA ILE A 362 22.04 -28.42 -8.96
C ILE A 362 21.62 -27.75 -10.27
N SER A 363 20.77 -26.75 -10.20
CA SER A 363 20.33 -25.96 -11.38
C SER A 363 21.51 -25.29 -12.08
N GLY A 364 22.38 -24.63 -11.33
CA GLY A 364 23.58 -23.98 -11.84
C GLY A 364 24.57 -24.95 -12.49
N LEU A 365 24.75 -26.16 -11.92
CA LEU A 365 25.57 -27.22 -12.54
C LEU A 365 24.97 -27.70 -13.86
N MET A 366 23.66 -27.87 -13.94
CA MET A 366 22.97 -28.26 -15.18
C MET A 366 23.11 -27.18 -16.25
N LEU A 367 22.86 -25.91 -15.91
CA LEU A 367 23.02 -24.77 -16.82
C LEU A 367 24.48 -24.64 -17.29
N GLY A 368 25.44 -24.73 -16.37
CA GLY A 368 26.86 -24.68 -16.67
C GLY A 368 27.31 -25.83 -17.59
N ALA A 369 26.79 -27.04 -17.42
CA ALA A 369 27.08 -28.19 -18.30
C ALA A 369 26.58 -27.92 -19.73
N VAL A 370 25.36 -27.41 -19.88
CA VAL A 370 24.82 -27.09 -21.22
C VAL A 370 25.63 -25.99 -21.90
N LEU A 371 25.94 -24.90 -21.18
CA LEU A 371 26.78 -23.81 -21.72
C LEU A 371 28.20 -24.27 -22.03
N GLY A 372 28.78 -25.17 -21.22
CA GLY A 372 30.08 -25.77 -21.47
C GLY A 372 30.10 -26.63 -22.74
N ILE A 373 29.05 -27.41 -22.99
CA ILE A 373 28.92 -28.18 -24.24
C ILE A 373 28.85 -27.25 -25.44
N ILE A 374 28.06 -26.18 -25.38
CA ILE A 374 27.97 -25.19 -26.44
C ILE A 374 29.33 -24.51 -26.70
N GLY A 375 30.05 -24.13 -25.62
CA GLY A 375 31.38 -23.54 -25.74
C GLY A 375 32.41 -24.49 -26.33
N PHE A 376 32.33 -25.79 -26.00
CA PHE A 376 33.24 -26.81 -26.54
C PHE A 376 33.01 -27.10 -28.02
N THR A 377 31.78 -26.96 -28.49
CA THR A 377 31.43 -27.21 -29.91
C THR A 377 31.79 -26.06 -30.86
N ARG A 378 32.15 -24.91 -30.32
CA ARG A 378 32.57 -23.71 -31.06
C ARG A 378 34.08 -23.66 -31.22
#